data_6a4294dcaf8417a974e6a24aa22f5f1d
#
_entry.id   6a4294dcaf8417a974e6a24aa22f5f1d
#
_cell.length_a   1.000
_cell.length_b   1.000
_cell.length_c   1.000
_cell.angle_alpha   90.00
_cell.angle_beta   90.00
_cell.angle_gamma   90.00
#
_symmetry.space_group_name_H-M   'P 1'
#
loop_
_entity.id
_entity.type
_entity.pdbx_description
1 polymer ?
#
loop_
_entity_poly.entity_id
_entity_poly.type
_entity_poly.pdbx_seq_one_letter_code
_entity_poly.pdbx_strand_id
1 'polypeptide(L)'
;VAKALEAMDYKLAAKNFFDTLEVEAEAAVVQSLALERGINFFYPSEDRVRFSFDDVTTPEEVNEVIAIFAEAKGKKAKAVKLSEEITIPAAILRQSEFLTERVFNTYRCESDLMRYIKRLELRDISLANSMISLGSCTMKLNAAALMQPLSLAGFQNMHPFAPADQTEGYRELIDGLAADLATITGFAACSLMPNSGAAGEYTGLMVIRAYHQSRGQGYRNVVLIPASAHGTNPASAAMAGMKIVTVACDANGNIDVEDLEAKAKEYSSE
;
A
#
# COMPACT_ATOMS: atom_id res chain seq x y z
N VAL A 1 15.58 -22.68 5.00
CA VAL A 1 16.61 -21.65 5.11
C VAL A 1 17.15 -21.56 6.54
N ALA A 2 16.31 -21.30 7.56
CA ALA A 2 16.74 -21.07 8.95
C ALA A 2 17.75 -22.13 9.46
N LYS A 3 17.39 -23.42 9.36
CA LYS A 3 18.28 -24.54 9.76
C LYS A 3 19.62 -24.54 9.00
N ALA A 4 19.62 -24.14 7.72
CA ALA A 4 20.85 -24.05 6.94
C ALA A 4 21.74 -22.89 7.40
N LEU A 5 21.16 -21.76 7.76
CA LEU A 5 21.86 -20.60 8.29
C LEU A 5 22.43 -20.89 9.68
N GLU A 6 21.66 -21.50 10.57
CA GLU A 6 22.13 -21.93 11.90
C GLU A 6 23.29 -22.94 11.80
N ALA A 7 23.24 -23.88 10.85
CA ALA A 7 24.33 -24.82 10.60
C ALA A 7 25.59 -24.14 10.05
N MET A 8 25.52 -22.93 9.58
CA MET A 8 26.62 -22.06 9.17
C MET A 8 27.06 -21.07 10.25
N ASP A 9 26.55 -21.20 11.48
CA ASP A 9 26.81 -20.34 12.65
C ASP A 9 26.28 -18.93 12.48
N TYR A 10 25.17 -18.76 11.76
CA TYR A 10 24.39 -17.54 11.79
C TYR A 10 23.39 -17.56 12.95
N LYS A 11 23.15 -16.40 13.55
CA LYS A 11 22.13 -16.24 14.58
C LYS A 11 20.90 -15.59 13.97
N LEU A 12 19.74 -16.17 14.25
CA LEU A 12 18.46 -15.61 13.89
C LEU A 12 17.99 -14.67 15.00
N ALA A 13 17.42 -13.52 14.63
CA ALA A 13 16.89 -12.54 15.57
C ALA A 13 15.64 -13.07 16.33
N ALA A 14 14.88 -13.96 15.70
CA ALA A 14 13.70 -14.57 16.29
C ALA A 14 13.75 -16.10 16.21
N LYS A 15 13.31 -16.75 17.29
CA LYS A 15 13.18 -18.21 17.32
C LYS A 15 11.97 -18.72 16.55
N ASN A 16 10.89 -17.94 16.59
CA ASN A 16 9.65 -18.25 15.90
C ASN A 16 9.43 -17.23 14.78
N PHE A 17 9.14 -17.69 13.59
CA PHE A 17 8.90 -16.88 12.40
C PHE A 17 7.90 -17.63 11.50
N PHE A 18 7.29 -16.93 10.57
CA PHE A 18 6.46 -17.53 9.53
C PHE A 18 7.22 -17.56 8.20
N ASP A 19 7.27 -16.45 7.50
CA ASP A 19 7.89 -16.28 6.19
C ASP A 19 9.12 -15.36 6.21
N THR A 20 9.28 -14.56 7.26
CA THR A 20 10.31 -13.54 7.38
C THR A 20 11.40 -13.95 8.34
N LEU A 21 12.65 -13.87 7.88
CA LEU A 21 13.85 -14.14 8.66
C LEU A 21 14.68 -12.85 8.80
N GLU A 22 15.21 -12.65 10.00
CA GLU A 22 16.23 -11.64 10.27
C GLU A 22 17.46 -12.33 10.85
N VAL A 23 18.61 -12.04 10.28
CA VAL A 23 19.88 -12.76 10.51
C VAL A 23 20.93 -11.76 10.94
N GLU A 24 21.72 -12.11 11.98
CA GLU A 24 22.94 -11.38 12.33
C GLU A 24 24.02 -11.71 11.29
N ALA A 25 24.34 -10.73 10.45
CA ALA A 25 25.34 -10.86 9.38
C ALA A 25 25.91 -9.49 8.99
N GLU A 26 27.12 -9.45 8.48
CA GLU A 26 27.72 -8.23 7.93
C GLU A 26 26.95 -7.80 6.67
N ALA A 27 26.12 -6.77 6.82
CA ALA A 27 25.18 -6.33 5.81
C ALA A 27 25.86 -5.97 4.48
N ALA A 28 26.98 -5.26 4.52
CA ALA A 28 27.69 -4.82 3.33
C ALA A 28 28.20 -6.00 2.47
N VAL A 29 28.73 -7.05 3.12
CA VAL A 29 29.22 -8.25 2.42
C VAL A 29 28.05 -9.00 1.79
N VAL A 30 26.98 -9.24 2.55
CA VAL A 30 25.79 -9.93 2.04
C VAL A 30 25.13 -9.13 0.92
N GLN A 31 25.08 -7.80 1.05
CA GLN A 31 24.50 -6.92 0.02
C GLN A 31 25.26 -7.00 -1.31
N SER A 32 26.59 -6.93 -1.27
CA SER A 32 27.39 -7.05 -2.48
C SER A 32 27.11 -8.37 -3.22
N LEU A 33 27.15 -9.48 -2.49
CA LEU A 33 26.91 -10.81 -3.04
C LEU A 33 25.48 -11.02 -3.54
N ALA A 34 24.51 -10.42 -2.87
CA ALA A 34 23.10 -10.48 -3.26
C ALA A 34 22.85 -9.67 -4.55
N LEU A 35 23.41 -8.46 -4.64
CA LEU A 35 23.28 -7.61 -5.84
C LEU A 35 23.93 -8.25 -7.07
N GLU A 36 25.09 -8.92 -6.93
CA GLU A 36 25.70 -9.67 -8.03
C GLU A 36 24.78 -10.78 -8.58
N ARG A 37 23.83 -11.27 -7.76
CA ARG A 37 22.84 -12.27 -8.14
C ARG A 37 21.46 -11.69 -8.48
N GLY A 38 21.35 -10.36 -8.52
CA GLY A 38 20.07 -9.67 -8.80
C GLY A 38 19.04 -9.79 -7.67
N ILE A 39 19.49 -9.99 -6.42
CA ILE A 39 18.64 -10.14 -5.24
C ILE A 39 18.79 -8.93 -4.33
N ASN A 40 17.66 -8.38 -3.89
CA ASN A 40 17.62 -7.35 -2.86
C ASN A 40 17.13 -7.93 -1.53
N PHE A 41 17.85 -7.61 -0.45
CA PHE A 41 17.41 -7.84 0.91
C PHE A 41 17.12 -6.49 1.59
N PHE A 42 16.46 -6.53 2.74
CA PHE A 42 16.35 -5.38 3.62
C PHE A 42 17.46 -5.41 4.67
N TYR A 43 18.12 -4.28 4.88
CA TYR A 43 19.26 -4.13 5.78
C TYR A 43 18.89 -3.16 6.91
N PRO A 44 18.32 -3.67 8.04
CA PRO A 44 17.91 -2.82 9.18
C PRO A 44 19.06 -2.08 9.83
N SER A 45 20.26 -2.66 9.82
CA SER A 45 21.52 -2.13 10.38
C SER A 45 22.72 -2.74 9.67
N GLU A 46 23.92 -2.28 10.01
CA GLU A 46 25.17 -2.79 9.45
C GLU A 46 25.45 -4.27 9.77
N ASP A 47 24.84 -4.79 10.82
CA ASP A 47 25.01 -6.16 11.32
C ASP A 47 23.76 -7.04 11.14
N ARG A 48 22.74 -6.59 10.38
CA ARG A 48 21.49 -7.33 10.19
C ARG A 48 21.01 -7.33 8.76
N VAL A 49 20.52 -8.50 8.37
CA VAL A 49 19.90 -8.74 7.06
C VAL A 49 18.53 -9.37 7.27
N ARG A 50 17.51 -8.84 6.64
CA ARG A 50 16.13 -9.35 6.71
C ARG A 50 15.61 -9.65 5.31
N PHE A 51 14.90 -10.76 5.17
CA PHE A 51 14.25 -11.17 3.93
C PHE A 51 13.02 -12.00 4.22
N SER A 52 12.10 -12.01 3.26
CA SER A 52 10.84 -12.77 3.33
C SER A 52 10.70 -13.67 2.11
N PHE A 53 9.99 -14.75 2.29
CA PHE A 53 9.56 -15.65 1.23
C PHE A 53 8.05 -15.53 1.03
N ASP A 54 7.58 -15.84 -0.15
CA ASP A 54 6.17 -15.81 -0.54
C ASP A 54 5.75 -17.14 -1.18
N ASP A 55 4.50 -17.21 -1.64
CA ASP A 55 3.90 -18.41 -2.23
C ASP A 55 4.37 -18.70 -3.66
N VAL A 56 5.11 -17.77 -4.28
CA VAL A 56 5.75 -17.97 -5.60
C VAL A 56 7.24 -18.30 -5.52
N THR A 57 7.81 -18.24 -4.32
CA THR A 57 9.24 -18.56 -4.10
C THR A 57 9.56 -20.00 -4.45
N THR A 58 10.57 -20.18 -5.30
CA THR A 58 11.02 -21.49 -5.78
C THR A 58 12.09 -22.13 -4.91
N PRO A 59 12.27 -23.48 -4.97
CA PRO A 59 13.39 -24.15 -4.30
C PRO A 59 14.76 -23.65 -4.76
N GLU A 60 14.89 -23.22 -6.00
CA GLU A 60 16.10 -22.67 -6.60
C GLU A 60 16.45 -21.34 -5.94
N GLU A 61 15.49 -20.43 -5.78
CA GLU A 61 15.69 -19.15 -5.09
C GLU A 61 16.04 -19.35 -3.62
N VAL A 62 15.41 -20.30 -2.94
CA VAL A 62 15.79 -20.68 -1.56
C VAL A 62 17.25 -21.10 -1.46
N ASN A 63 17.71 -21.93 -2.40
CA ASN A 63 19.10 -22.37 -2.43
C ASN A 63 20.08 -21.24 -2.80
N GLU A 64 19.66 -20.30 -3.66
CA GLU A 64 20.43 -19.11 -3.99
C GLU A 64 20.64 -18.20 -2.76
N VAL A 65 19.58 -17.96 -1.99
CA VAL A 65 19.68 -17.22 -0.71
C VAL A 65 20.67 -17.91 0.23
N ILE A 66 20.60 -19.24 0.39
CA ILE A 66 21.55 -19.99 1.22
C ILE A 66 22.99 -19.87 0.69
N ALA A 67 23.16 -19.86 -0.63
CA ALA A 67 24.47 -19.73 -1.25
C ALA A 67 25.11 -18.36 -0.97
N ILE A 68 24.34 -17.27 -1.01
CA ILE A 68 24.81 -15.92 -0.66
C ILE A 68 25.39 -15.91 0.76
N PHE A 69 24.64 -16.41 1.73
CA PHE A 69 25.09 -16.45 3.13
C PHE A 69 26.28 -17.42 3.35
N ALA A 70 26.34 -18.53 2.62
CA ALA A 70 27.47 -19.44 2.69
C ALA A 70 28.74 -18.76 2.18
N GLU A 71 28.66 -18.07 1.05
CA GLU A 71 29.81 -17.36 0.46
C GLU A 71 30.26 -16.20 1.34
N ALA A 72 29.34 -15.44 1.95
CA ALA A 72 29.66 -14.37 2.89
C ALA A 72 30.53 -14.87 4.10
N LYS A 73 30.43 -16.14 4.44
CA LYS A 73 31.28 -16.80 5.48
C LYS A 73 32.42 -17.64 4.90
N GLY A 74 32.68 -17.60 3.61
CA GLY A 74 33.69 -18.45 2.97
C GLY A 74 33.40 -19.95 3.07
N LYS A 75 32.13 -20.33 3.25
CA LYS A 75 31.64 -21.70 3.35
C LYS A 75 31.03 -22.16 2.02
N LYS A 76 30.94 -23.45 1.82
CA LYS A 76 30.22 -24.02 0.67
C LYS A 76 28.76 -24.25 1.05
N ALA A 77 27.86 -23.73 0.23
CA ALA A 77 26.46 -24.02 0.35
C ALA A 77 26.17 -25.52 0.13
N LYS A 78 25.24 -26.06 0.91
CA LYS A 78 24.64 -27.36 0.65
C LYS A 78 23.19 -27.11 0.22
N ALA A 79 22.83 -27.66 -0.93
CA ALA A 79 21.45 -27.61 -1.39
C ALA A 79 20.52 -28.27 -0.35
N VAL A 80 19.44 -27.59 -0.04
CA VAL A 80 18.42 -28.08 0.87
C VAL A 80 17.21 -28.56 0.09
N LYS A 81 16.55 -29.58 0.63
CA LYS A 81 15.23 -29.99 0.16
C LYS A 81 14.17 -29.30 1.02
N LEU A 82 13.05 -28.96 0.40
CA LEU A 82 11.91 -28.46 1.14
C LEU A 82 11.44 -29.52 2.16
N SER A 83 11.09 -29.04 3.34
CA SER A 83 10.57 -29.88 4.43
C SER A 83 9.09 -29.56 4.63
N GLU A 84 8.29 -30.56 4.88
CA GLU A 84 6.89 -30.41 5.29
C GLU A 84 6.75 -30.14 6.80
N GLU A 85 7.86 -30.01 7.51
CA GLU A 85 7.88 -29.75 8.95
C GLU A 85 7.33 -28.35 9.27
N ILE A 86 6.27 -28.33 10.05
CA ILE A 86 5.69 -27.10 10.57
C ILE A 86 6.52 -26.61 11.74
N THR A 87 7.13 -25.43 11.60
CA THR A 87 7.99 -24.81 12.64
C THR A 87 7.22 -23.88 13.57
N ILE A 88 5.96 -23.57 13.24
CA ILE A 88 5.09 -22.70 14.05
C ILE A 88 4.71 -23.45 15.34
N PRO A 89 4.84 -22.81 16.52
CA PRO A 89 4.45 -23.44 17.77
C PRO A 89 2.98 -23.86 17.80
N ALA A 90 2.70 -25.06 18.27
CA ALA A 90 1.34 -25.61 18.29
C ALA A 90 0.32 -24.73 19.03
N ALA A 91 0.79 -23.93 20.01
CA ALA A 91 -0.05 -23.01 20.78
C ALA A 91 -0.66 -21.87 19.95
N ILE A 92 -0.01 -21.49 18.84
CA ILE A 92 -0.47 -20.41 17.93
C ILE A 92 -0.90 -20.95 16.58
N LEU A 93 -0.82 -22.27 16.37
CA LEU A 93 -1.31 -22.91 15.15
C LEU A 93 -2.84 -22.92 15.16
N ARG A 94 -3.42 -22.54 14.02
CA ARG A 94 -4.89 -22.58 13.85
C ARG A 94 -5.43 -23.99 14.09
N GLN A 95 -6.44 -24.11 14.95
CA GLN A 95 -7.15 -25.35 15.21
C GLN A 95 -8.55 -25.38 14.57
N SER A 96 -9.07 -24.19 14.24
CA SER A 96 -10.41 -24.07 13.62
C SER A 96 -10.34 -24.21 12.11
N GLU A 97 -11.38 -24.79 11.54
CA GLU A 97 -11.59 -24.75 10.09
C GLU A 97 -11.79 -23.30 9.62
N PHE A 98 -11.53 -23.03 8.34
CA PHE A 98 -11.75 -21.72 7.71
C PHE A 98 -12.21 -21.89 6.27
N LEU A 99 -12.88 -20.87 5.73
CA LEU A 99 -13.45 -20.88 4.37
C LEU A 99 -14.26 -22.15 4.10
N THR A 100 -15.07 -22.60 5.07
CA THR A 100 -15.87 -23.80 4.99
C THR A 100 -17.10 -23.65 4.10
N GLU A 101 -17.49 -22.42 3.79
CA GLU A 101 -18.62 -22.11 2.94
C GLU A 101 -18.44 -22.72 1.54
N ARG A 102 -19.52 -23.26 0.99
CA ARG A 102 -19.50 -23.93 -0.30
C ARG A 102 -18.92 -23.08 -1.43
N VAL A 103 -19.12 -21.77 -1.40
CA VAL A 103 -18.64 -20.83 -2.42
C VAL A 103 -17.11 -20.88 -2.58
N PHE A 104 -16.37 -21.03 -1.50
CA PHE A 104 -14.89 -21.10 -1.52
C PHE A 104 -14.37 -22.45 -2.05
N ASN A 105 -15.23 -23.44 -2.19
CA ASN A 105 -14.85 -24.80 -2.55
C ASN A 105 -15.47 -25.29 -3.87
N THR A 106 -16.29 -24.49 -4.53
CA THR A 106 -17.02 -24.88 -5.73
C THR A 106 -16.37 -24.40 -7.02
N TYR A 107 -15.97 -23.15 -7.08
CA TYR A 107 -15.48 -22.49 -8.31
C TYR A 107 -13.97 -22.61 -8.42
N ARG A 108 -13.49 -23.73 -8.95
CA ARG A 108 -12.06 -24.08 -8.98
C ARG A 108 -11.41 -23.94 -10.35
N CYS A 109 -12.15 -23.56 -11.39
CA CYS A 109 -11.60 -23.21 -12.68
C CYS A 109 -12.05 -21.82 -13.12
N GLU A 110 -11.25 -21.20 -13.98
CA GLU A 110 -11.48 -19.83 -14.46
C GLU A 110 -12.89 -19.63 -15.02
N SER A 111 -13.33 -20.52 -15.90
CA SER A 111 -14.65 -20.42 -16.54
C SER A 111 -15.80 -20.45 -15.53
N ASP A 112 -15.72 -21.28 -14.50
CA ASP A 112 -16.75 -21.36 -13.48
C ASP A 112 -16.76 -20.14 -12.57
N LEU A 113 -15.58 -19.61 -12.24
CA LEU A 113 -15.44 -18.37 -11.48
C LEU A 113 -16.00 -17.18 -12.26
N MET A 114 -15.66 -17.04 -13.54
CA MET A 114 -16.19 -15.98 -14.40
C MET A 114 -17.73 -16.02 -14.49
N ARG A 115 -18.31 -17.21 -14.67
CA ARG A 115 -19.77 -17.38 -14.69
C ARG A 115 -20.41 -17.07 -13.33
N TYR A 116 -19.72 -17.39 -12.25
CA TYR A 116 -20.18 -17.06 -10.91
C TYR A 116 -20.18 -15.55 -10.67
N ILE A 117 -19.09 -14.86 -11.01
CA ILE A 117 -18.97 -13.40 -10.94
C ILE A 117 -20.08 -12.74 -11.75
N LYS A 118 -20.28 -13.17 -13.00
CA LYS A 118 -21.35 -12.62 -13.86
C LYS A 118 -22.75 -12.84 -13.31
N ARG A 119 -23.00 -13.99 -12.68
CA ARG A 119 -24.27 -14.27 -12.00
C ARG A 119 -24.51 -13.35 -10.79
N LEU A 120 -23.46 -12.99 -10.05
CA LEU A 120 -23.56 -12.02 -8.95
C LEU A 120 -23.79 -10.61 -9.49
N GLU A 121 -23.06 -10.22 -10.52
CA GLU A 121 -23.21 -8.94 -11.19
C GLU A 121 -24.64 -8.70 -11.69
N LEU A 122 -25.28 -9.71 -12.26
CA LEU A 122 -26.67 -9.63 -12.76
C LEU A 122 -27.73 -9.53 -11.66
N ARG A 123 -27.38 -9.71 -10.39
CA ARG A 123 -28.33 -9.53 -9.25
C ARG A 123 -28.44 -8.10 -8.78
N ASP A 124 -27.54 -7.24 -9.19
CA ASP A 124 -27.47 -5.84 -8.82
C ASP A 124 -27.09 -4.99 -10.03
N ILE A 125 -26.91 -3.70 -9.82
CA ILE A 125 -26.55 -2.74 -10.85
C ILE A 125 -25.06 -2.87 -11.15
N SER A 126 -24.70 -3.16 -12.40
CA SER A 126 -23.31 -3.18 -12.85
C SER A 126 -22.95 -1.90 -13.61
N LEU A 127 -21.66 -1.58 -13.69
CA LEU A 127 -21.18 -0.44 -14.47
C LEU A 127 -21.51 -0.55 -15.97
N ALA A 128 -21.64 -1.78 -16.49
CA ALA A 128 -22.01 -2.02 -17.89
C ALA A 128 -23.48 -1.74 -18.18
N ASN A 129 -24.36 -1.82 -17.18
CA ASN A 129 -25.81 -1.74 -17.31
C ASN A 129 -26.43 -0.55 -16.58
N SER A 130 -25.63 0.38 -16.07
CA SER A 130 -26.10 1.49 -15.26
C SER A 130 -25.54 2.83 -15.71
N MET A 131 -26.27 3.89 -15.40
CA MET A 131 -25.85 5.29 -15.57
C MET A 131 -25.67 5.92 -14.18
N ILE A 132 -24.67 5.45 -13.45
CA ILE A 132 -24.35 5.98 -12.12
C ILE A 132 -23.66 7.33 -12.27
N SER A 133 -24.26 8.39 -11.70
CA SER A 133 -23.72 9.74 -11.75
C SER A 133 -22.66 10.06 -10.69
N LEU A 134 -22.27 9.09 -9.88
CA LEU A 134 -21.27 9.24 -8.82
C LEU A 134 -19.88 9.53 -9.38
N GLY A 135 -19.03 10.13 -8.55
CA GLY A 135 -17.67 10.52 -8.90
C GLY A 135 -16.69 9.36 -9.14
N SER A 136 -15.43 9.62 -8.94
CA SER A 136 -14.31 8.72 -9.26
C SER A 136 -14.33 7.36 -8.56
N CYS A 137 -14.93 7.27 -7.37
CA CYS A 137 -15.01 6.03 -6.60
C CYS A 137 -15.80 4.90 -7.30
N THR A 138 -16.56 5.21 -8.33
CA THR A 138 -17.27 4.21 -9.15
C THR A 138 -16.35 3.50 -10.14
N MET A 139 -15.11 3.94 -10.30
CA MET A 139 -14.14 3.31 -11.20
C MET A 139 -14.71 3.05 -12.60
N LYS A 140 -15.27 4.09 -13.25
CA LYS A 140 -15.93 3.98 -14.56
C LYS A 140 -15.23 3.02 -15.50
N LEU A 141 -15.94 2.49 -16.46
CA LEU A 141 -15.40 1.58 -17.46
C LEU A 141 -14.22 2.22 -18.19
N ASN A 142 -13.06 1.58 -18.09
CA ASN A 142 -11.87 1.94 -18.84
C ASN A 142 -11.69 1.00 -20.03
N ALA A 143 -11.09 1.49 -21.12
CA ALA A 143 -10.70 0.63 -22.22
C ALA A 143 -9.67 -0.42 -21.76
N ALA A 144 -9.86 -1.69 -22.13
CA ALA A 144 -8.94 -2.77 -21.76
C ALA A 144 -7.48 -2.47 -22.18
N ALA A 145 -7.29 -1.78 -23.31
CA ALA A 145 -5.96 -1.36 -23.78
C ALA A 145 -5.23 -0.42 -22.78
N LEU A 146 -5.96 0.39 -22.02
CA LEU A 146 -5.36 1.26 -21.00
C LEU A 146 -4.92 0.50 -19.76
N MET A 147 -5.49 -0.69 -19.53
CA MET A 147 -5.12 -1.57 -18.41
C MET A 147 -3.96 -2.51 -18.74
N GLN A 148 -3.69 -2.72 -20.05
CA GLN A 148 -2.67 -3.67 -20.50
C GLN A 148 -1.26 -3.38 -19.97
N PRO A 149 -0.78 -2.14 -19.86
CA PRO A 149 0.54 -1.86 -19.29
C PRO A 149 0.75 -2.39 -17.86
N LEU A 150 -0.34 -2.54 -17.08
CA LEU A 150 -0.26 -3.09 -15.70
C LEU A 150 0.20 -4.55 -15.68
N SER A 151 0.04 -5.29 -16.78
CA SER A 151 0.47 -6.69 -16.92
C SER A 151 1.92 -6.86 -17.38
N LEU A 152 2.62 -5.78 -17.69
CA LEU A 152 4.03 -5.84 -18.06
C LEU A 152 4.88 -6.17 -16.84
N ALA A 153 5.73 -7.20 -16.94
CA ALA A 153 6.52 -7.71 -15.84
C ALA A 153 7.39 -6.64 -15.16
N GLY A 154 7.94 -5.68 -15.92
CA GLY A 154 8.73 -4.57 -15.39
C GLY A 154 7.96 -3.63 -14.46
N PHE A 155 6.62 -3.55 -14.60
CA PHE A 155 5.76 -2.81 -13.69
C PHE A 155 5.15 -3.71 -12.61
N GLN A 156 4.60 -4.87 -13.01
CA GLN A 156 3.86 -5.74 -12.11
C GLN A 156 4.72 -6.37 -11.03
N ASN A 157 5.95 -6.76 -11.36
CA ASN A 157 6.83 -7.52 -10.46
C ASN A 157 7.82 -6.63 -9.68
N MET A 158 7.68 -5.31 -9.75
CA MET A 158 8.56 -4.39 -9.04
C MET A 158 8.12 -4.26 -7.58
N HIS A 159 9.05 -4.55 -6.66
CA HIS A 159 8.79 -4.34 -5.23
C HIS A 159 8.73 -2.84 -4.91
N PRO A 160 7.75 -2.36 -4.09
CA PRO A 160 7.59 -0.93 -3.81
C PRO A 160 8.78 -0.27 -3.10
N PHE A 161 9.64 -1.04 -2.43
CA PHE A 161 10.87 -0.56 -1.79
C PHE A 161 12.14 -0.99 -2.53
N ALA A 162 12.04 -1.34 -3.83
CA ALA A 162 13.23 -1.58 -4.64
C ALA A 162 14.12 -0.32 -4.68
N PRO A 163 15.46 -0.47 -4.73
CA PRO A 163 16.39 0.66 -4.80
C PRO A 163 16.09 1.61 -5.97
N ALA A 164 16.34 2.90 -5.77
CA ALA A 164 15.98 3.95 -6.73
C ALA A 164 16.67 3.80 -8.10
N ASP A 165 17.87 3.25 -8.12
CA ASP A 165 18.64 2.95 -9.34
C ASP A 165 18.06 1.77 -10.14
N GLN A 166 17.20 0.97 -9.53
CA GLN A 166 16.50 -0.15 -10.17
C GLN A 166 15.06 0.22 -10.61
N THR A 167 14.58 1.43 -10.28
CA THR A 167 13.18 1.86 -10.50
C THR A 167 13.06 3.12 -11.35
N GLU A 168 14.00 3.35 -12.26
CA GLU A 168 14.07 4.58 -13.06
C GLU A 168 12.79 4.82 -13.88
N GLY A 169 12.24 3.78 -14.52
CA GLY A 169 11.00 3.87 -15.29
C GLY A 169 9.79 4.28 -14.44
N TYR A 170 9.68 3.78 -13.20
CA TYR A 170 8.64 4.23 -12.27
C TYR A 170 8.81 5.68 -11.87
N ARG A 171 10.05 6.12 -11.65
CA ARG A 171 10.34 7.51 -11.30
C ARG A 171 9.98 8.45 -12.46
N GLU A 172 10.38 8.11 -13.68
CA GLU A 172 10.02 8.89 -14.86
C GLU A 172 8.50 9.03 -15.03
N LEU A 173 7.76 7.93 -14.84
CA LEU A 173 6.29 7.93 -14.91
C LEU A 173 5.66 8.82 -13.83
N ILE A 174 6.11 8.68 -12.57
CA ILE A 174 5.56 9.40 -11.42
C ILE A 174 5.88 10.89 -11.51
N ASP A 175 7.13 11.23 -11.77
CA ASP A 175 7.59 12.63 -11.83
C ASP A 175 6.96 13.35 -13.03
N GLY A 176 6.86 12.69 -14.18
CA GLY A 176 6.19 13.21 -15.38
C GLY A 176 4.72 13.52 -15.11
N LEU A 177 3.98 12.57 -14.55
CA LEU A 177 2.56 12.78 -14.24
C LEU A 177 2.37 13.86 -13.17
N ALA A 178 3.22 13.93 -12.14
CA ALA A 178 3.15 14.97 -11.13
C ALA A 178 3.38 16.36 -11.72
N ALA A 179 4.32 16.50 -12.66
CA ALA A 179 4.59 17.75 -13.37
C ALA A 179 3.42 18.17 -14.28
N ASP A 180 2.83 17.23 -15.02
CA ASP A 180 1.67 17.47 -15.85
C ASP A 180 0.47 17.95 -15.02
N LEU A 181 0.18 17.29 -13.92
CA LEU A 181 -0.91 17.67 -13.01
C LEU A 181 -0.68 19.05 -12.37
N ALA A 182 0.54 19.35 -11.95
CA ALA A 182 0.88 20.68 -11.44
C ALA A 182 0.65 21.77 -12.51
N THR A 183 1.03 21.50 -13.75
CA THR A 183 0.81 22.41 -14.88
C THR A 183 -0.67 22.63 -15.20
N ILE A 184 -1.46 21.55 -15.24
CA ILE A 184 -2.90 21.61 -15.52
C ILE A 184 -3.66 22.39 -14.47
N THR A 185 -3.30 22.20 -13.19
CA THR A 185 -3.99 22.83 -12.06
C THR A 185 -3.46 24.19 -11.67
N GLY A 186 -2.27 24.57 -12.15
CA GLY A 186 -1.57 25.80 -11.77
C GLY A 186 -0.96 25.77 -10.35
N PHE A 187 -0.89 24.60 -9.72
CA PHE A 187 -0.22 24.45 -8.43
C PHE A 187 1.31 24.35 -8.58
N ALA A 188 2.01 24.70 -7.52
CA ALA A 188 3.48 24.64 -7.49
C ALA A 188 4.03 23.21 -7.52
N ALA A 189 3.27 22.24 -7.02
CA ALA A 189 3.64 20.83 -6.99
C ALA A 189 2.40 19.93 -6.85
N CYS A 190 2.56 18.65 -7.20
CA CYS A 190 1.57 17.61 -7.02
C CYS A 190 2.23 16.39 -6.37
N SER A 191 1.51 15.72 -5.46
CA SER A 191 1.92 14.43 -4.88
C SER A 191 0.95 13.35 -5.30
N LEU A 192 1.47 12.23 -5.80
CA LEU A 192 0.70 11.04 -6.18
C LEU A 192 0.63 9.99 -5.04
N MET A 193 1.12 10.31 -3.85
CA MET A 193 1.13 9.38 -2.70
C MET A 193 -0.27 9.02 -2.18
N PRO A 194 -1.26 9.94 -2.10
CA PRO A 194 -2.59 9.58 -1.69
C PRO A 194 -3.25 8.59 -2.66
N ASN A 195 -3.72 7.46 -2.15
CA ASN A 195 -4.26 6.37 -2.96
C ASN A 195 -5.79 6.35 -3.08
N SER A 196 -6.45 7.40 -2.59
CA SER A 196 -7.91 7.58 -2.71
C SER A 196 -8.29 9.06 -2.57
N GLY A 197 -9.52 9.44 -2.95
CA GLY A 197 -10.04 10.78 -2.74
C GLY A 197 -10.01 11.19 -1.27
N ALA A 198 -10.47 10.31 -0.38
CA ALA A 198 -10.44 10.56 1.07
C ALA A 198 -9.00 10.72 1.62
N ALA A 199 -8.04 9.94 1.13
CA ALA A 199 -6.65 10.11 1.51
C ALA A 199 -6.08 11.45 1.01
N GLY A 200 -6.51 11.92 -0.17
CA GLY A 200 -6.15 13.22 -0.72
C GLY A 200 -6.71 14.38 0.12
N GLU A 201 -7.99 14.30 0.52
CA GLU A 201 -8.61 15.28 1.42
C GLU A 201 -7.86 15.37 2.76
N TYR A 202 -7.64 14.23 3.39
CA TYR A 202 -6.89 14.16 4.65
C TYR A 202 -5.48 14.73 4.53
N THR A 203 -4.74 14.36 3.47
CA THR A 203 -3.39 14.88 3.20
C THR A 203 -3.40 16.39 3.03
N GLY A 204 -4.37 16.94 2.27
CA GLY A 204 -4.53 18.36 2.07
C GLY A 204 -4.76 19.10 3.39
N LEU A 205 -5.65 18.59 4.24
CA LEU A 205 -5.91 19.17 5.56
C LEU A 205 -4.69 19.09 6.49
N MET A 206 -3.94 18.00 6.45
CA MET A 206 -2.68 17.88 7.20
C MET A 206 -1.62 18.89 6.74
N VAL A 207 -1.52 19.13 5.43
CA VAL A 207 -0.62 20.16 4.87
C VAL A 207 -1.04 21.56 5.33
N ILE A 208 -2.34 21.90 5.27
CA ILE A 208 -2.87 23.18 5.74
C ILE A 208 -2.59 23.35 7.24
N ARG A 209 -2.84 22.33 8.03
CA ARG A 209 -2.55 22.34 9.47
C ARG A 209 -1.07 22.56 9.76
N ALA A 210 -0.19 21.81 9.10
CA ALA A 210 1.25 21.96 9.23
C ALA A 210 1.73 23.38 8.83
N TYR A 211 1.16 23.94 7.77
CA TYR A 211 1.44 25.31 7.34
C TYR A 211 1.09 26.32 8.43
N HIS A 212 -0.09 26.24 9.05
CA HIS A 212 -0.47 27.14 10.13
C HIS A 212 0.40 26.94 11.37
N GLN A 213 0.69 25.71 11.73
CA GLN A 213 1.58 25.39 12.87
C GLN A 213 2.99 25.96 12.69
N SER A 214 3.56 25.83 11.49
CA SER A 214 4.91 26.36 11.18
C SER A 214 5.03 27.89 11.28
N ARG A 215 3.87 28.57 11.24
CA ARG A 215 3.77 30.04 11.38
C ARG A 215 3.35 30.49 12.78
N GLY A 216 3.30 29.59 13.76
CA GLY A 216 2.81 29.88 15.11
C GLY A 216 1.29 30.13 15.17
N GLN A 217 0.55 29.71 14.13
CA GLN A 217 -0.90 29.87 13.99
C GLN A 217 -1.64 28.55 14.23
N GLY A 218 -1.13 27.68 15.08
CA GLY A 218 -1.73 26.38 15.38
C GLY A 218 -3.15 26.46 16.00
N TYR A 219 -3.57 27.65 16.43
CA TYR A 219 -4.95 27.95 16.85
C TYR A 219 -5.94 27.97 15.69
N ARG A 220 -5.48 28.12 14.44
CA ARG A 220 -6.34 28.03 13.24
C ARG A 220 -6.63 26.56 12.93
N ASN A 221 -7.62 26.03 13.62
CA ASN A 221 -8.01 24.62 13.54
C ASN A 221 -9.50 24.40 13.26
N VAL A 222 -10.24 25.46 12.95
CA VAL A 222 -11.66 25.37 12.59
C VAL A 222 -11.83 25.18 11.10
N VAL A 223 -12.70 24.24 10.71
CA VAL A 223 -13.10 23.98 9.32
C VAL A 223 -14.59 24.22 9.18
N LEU A 224 -14.97 25.15 8.30
CA LEU A 224 -16.36 25.42 7.97
C LEU A 224 -16.80 24.44 6.87
N ILE A 225 -17.79 23.60 7.15
CA ILE A 225 -18.25 22.55 6.25
C ILE A 225 -19.76 22.70 6.01
N PRO A 226 -20.22 22.83 4.76
CA PRO A 226 -21.66 22.92 4.49
C PRO A 226 -22.40 21.62 4.86
N ALA A 227 -23.63 21.74 5.32
CA ALA A 227 -24.46 20.58 5.70
C ALA A 227 -24.70 19.59 4.55
N SER A 228 -24.61 20.05 3.30
CA SER A 228 -24.71 19.22 2.09
C SER A 228 -23.41 18.56 1.68
N ALA A 229 -22.30 18.77 2.41
CA ALA A 229 -21.01 18.18 2.06
C ALA A 229 -21.04 16.65 2.16
N HIS A 230 -20.24 16.01 1.34
CA HIS A 230 -20.02 14.56 1.44
C HIS A 230 -19.44 14.17 2.81
N GLY A 231 -19.87 13.04 3.35
CA GLY A 231 -19.46 12.58 4.68
C GLY A 231 -17.93 12.43 4.89
N THR A 232 -17.16 12.31 3.81
CA THR A 232 -15.70 12.28 3.85
C THR A 232 -15.12 13.61 4.35
N ASN A 233 -15.73 14.76 4.03
CA ASN A 233 -15.18 16.05 4.41
C ASN A 233 -15.10 16.24 5.95
N PRO A 234 -16.19 16.05 6.72
CA PRO A 234 -16.10 16.11 8.17
C PRO A 234 -15.24 14.99 8.76
N ALA A 235 -15.26 13.79 8.18
CA ALA A 235 -14.42 12.68 8.64
C ALA A 235 -12.94 13.00 8.52
N SER A 236 -12.48 13.50 7.37
CA SER A 236 -11.11 13.90 7.12
C SER A 236 -10.67 15.06 8.03
N ALA A 237 -11.56 16.04 8.27
CA ALA A 237 -11.30 17.15 9.18
C ALA A 237 -11.10 16.65 10.64
N ALA A 238 -11.98 15.75 11.11
CA ALA A 238 -11.86 15.15 12.43
C ALA A 238 -10.56 14.34 12.58
N MET A 239 -10.21 13.54 11.58
CA MET A 239 -8.94 12.78 11.55
C MET A 239 -7.72 13.71 11.58
N ALA A 240 -7.79 14.86 10.91
CA ALA A 240 -6.75 15.88 10.96
C ALA A 240 -6.70 16.64 12.31
N GLY A 241 -7.60 16.34 13.27
CA GLY A 241 -7.68 16.98 14.57
C GLY A 241 -8.19 18.43 14.49
N MET A 242 -9.05 18.72 13.52
CA MET A 242 -9.69 20.02 13.33
C MET A 242 -11.09 20.05 13.93
N LYS A 243 -11.52 21.22 14.36
CA LYS A 243 -12.87 21.47 14.88
C LYS A 243 -13.81 21.76 13.70
N ILE A 244 -14.88 20.99 13.62
CA ILE A 244 -15.87 21.10 12.54
C ILE A 244 -16.97 22.06 12.95
N VAL A 245 -17.25 23.04 12.11
CA VAL A 245 -18.39 23.94 12.24
C VAL A 245 -19.25 23.80 10.99
N THR A 246 -20.47 23.34 11.16
CA THR A 246 -21.39 23.11 10.05
C THR A 246 -22.02 24.41 9.60
N VAL A 247 -21.97 24.68 8.30
CA VAL A 247 -22.65 25.80 7.65
C VAL A 247 -23.98 25.33 7.08
N ALA A 248 -25.03 26.10 7.29
CA ALA A 248 -26.37 25.79 6.77
C ALA A 248 -26.45 25.80 5.24
N CYS A 249 -27.45 25.11 4.70
CA CYS A 249 -27.80 25.15 3.28
C CYS A 249 -29.20 25.77 3.13
N ASP A 250 -29.44 26.45 2.01
CA ASP A 250 -30.75 26.94 1.63
C ASP A 250 -31.70 25.81 1.19
N ALA A 251 -32.97 26.15 0.89
CA ALA A 251 -33.96 25.17 0.46
C ALA A 251 -33.64 24.47 -0.88
N ASN A 252 -32.70 25.01 -1.66
CA ASN A 252 -32.25 24.44 -2.93
C ASN A 252 -30.99 23.62 -2.79
N GLY A 253 -30.43 23.50 -1.57
CA GLY A 253 -29.18 22.75 -1.28
C GLY A 253 -27.92 23.57 -1.52
N ASN A 254 -28.00 24.86 -1.82
CA ASN A 254 -26.84 25.73 -1.92
C ASN A 254 -26.35 26.13 -0.53
N ILE A 255 -25.09 26.51 -0.43
CA ILE A 255 -24.51 27.04 0.82
C ILE A 255 -25.24 28.32 1.19
N ASP A 256 -25.71 28.42 2.43
CA ASP A 256 -26.23 29.67 3.00
C ASP A 256 -25.04 30.63 3.23
N VAL A 257 -24.96 31.64 2.36
CA VAL A 257 -23.85 32.60 2.37
C VAL A 257 -23.86 33.49 3.60
N GLU A 258 -25.07 33.85 4.10
CA GLU A 258 -25.19 34.67 5.31
C GLU A 258 -24.71 33.91 6.54
N ASP A 259 -25.08 32.63 6.68
CA ASP A 259 -24.59 31.77 7.76
C ASP A 259 -23.09 31.52 7.65
N LEU A 260 -22.57 31.28 6.42
CA LEU A 260 -21.15 31.15 6.18
C LEU A 260 -20.35 32.39 6.63
N GLU A 261 -20.87 33.62 6.26
CA GLU A 261 -20.21 34.86 6.63
C GLU A 261 -20.25 35.09 8.14
N ALA A 262 -21.39 34.80 8.78
CA ALA A 262 -21.52 34.89 10.23
C ALA A 262 -20.54 34.00 10.96
N LYS A 263 -20.45 32.73 10.57
CA LYS A 263 -19.49 31.76 11.15
C LYS A 263 -18.03 32.09 10.87
N ALA A 264 -17.73 32.56 9.65
CA ALA A 264 -16.38 33.01 9.32
C ALA A 264 -15.95 34.22 10.20
N LYS A 265 -16.85 35.10 10.56
CA LYS A 265 -16.59 36.19 11.51
C LYS A 265 -16.44 35.69 12.93
N GLU A 266 -17.36 34.81 13.37
CA GLU A 266 -17.36 34.21 14.72
C GLU A 266 -16.02 33.48 15.02
N TYR A 267 -15.54 32.68 14.06
CA TYR A 267 -14.32 31.87 14.21
C TYR A 267 -13.09 32.51 13.55
N SER A 268 -13.10 33.81 13.27
CA SER A 268 -12.00 34.50 12.55
C SER A 268 -10.64 34.46 13.25
N SER A 269 -10.66 34.23 14.57
CA SER A 269 -9.44 34.09 15.39
C SER A 269 -9.00 32.64 15.59
N GLU A 270 -9.72 31.67 15.08
CA GLU A 270 -9.49 30.23 15.27
C GLU A 270 -9.13 29.50 13.98
#